data_2df0142e621e9c3229746cbf71e95e8e
#
_entry.id   2df0142e621e9c3229746cbf71e95e8e
#
_cell.length_a   1.000
_cell.length_b   1.000
_cell.length_c   1.000
_cell.angle_alpha   90.00
_cell.angle_beta   90.00
_cell.angle_gamma   90.00
#
_symmetry.space_group_name_H-M   'P 1'
#
loop_
_entity.id
_entity.type
_entity.pdbx_description
1 polymer ?
#
loop_
_entity_poly.entity_id
_entity_poly.type
_entity_poly.pdbx_seq_one_letter_code
_entity_poly.pdbx_strand_id
1 'polypeptide(L)'
;MTSIWSMNVKDDPLNFVRFVFPWGEKDTPLEHFSGPRKWQEKILREISTHIQRNQVVDVPEMFRLAVASGRGIGKSALVSWLILWMLSTRLGSTIIVTANTEQQLRSRTWAELGKWLTLALNSHWFAKTATTIKPAPWFEEALIRDLKIDTGYYYAQAQLWSEENPDAFAGIHSSYGVCLIMDEASGIPAPIYSVSEGFFSEPTANRYWFTFSNPRRNTGPFYDSFHAKRAYWKTEQIDSRTVEGTDQALFQKMIEQYGEDSTVARVEVMGEFPSADDDTVIAMELIRAAMGRDVSLTASAPLVWGLDVARFGGDNSALCVRQGNTVIEMITFPSMDLMQLCGAVKNRYDDATAMEKPSEILIDVIGLGSGVVDRLAEQNLPVRGVNVAEAPSTKKNYLNLRAELWFAIKDWLAQRDCRLPINDELASELAAPLYKY
;
A
#
# COMPACT_ATOMS: atom_id res chain seq x y z
N MET A 1 44.75 10.42 11.06
CA MET A 1 43.55 10.17 11.89
C MET A 1 42.34 9.99 10.99
N THR A 2 41.60 8.92 11.15
CA THR A 2 40.32 8.74 10.45
C THR A 2 39.29 9.69 11.06
N SER A 3 38.61 10.47 10.23
CA SER A 3 37.55 11.36 10.66
C SER A 3 36.26 11.08 9.88
N ILE A 4 35.11 11.50 10.41
CA ILE A 4 33.80 11.35 9.74
C ILE A 4 33.82 12.00 8.34
N TRP A 5 34.62 13.05 8.14
CA TRP A 5 34.72 13.76 6.86
C TRP A 5 35.84 13.26 5.94
N SER A 6 36.58 12.24 6.32
CA SER A 6 37.50 11.57 5.40
C SER A 6 36.71 10.91 4.26
N MET A 7 37.22 10.91 3.03
CA MET A 7 36.51 10.39 1.84
C MET A 7 36.04 8.94 2.02
N ASN A 8 36.86 8.10 2.66
CA ASN A 8 36.55 6.71 2.92
C ASN A 8 35.48 6.48 4.01
N VAL A 9 35.02 7.51 4.71
CA VAL A 9 33.94 7.47 5.69
C VAL A 9 32.74 8.26 5.21
N LYS A 10 32.92 9.51 4.76
CA LYS A 10 31.79 10.35 4.33
C LYS A 10 31.08 9.81 3.09
N ASP A 11 31.83 9.25 2.13
CA ASP A 11 31.33 8.75 0.85
C ASP A 11 31.12 7.22 0.85
N ASP A 12 31.35 6.58 1.98
CA ASP A 12 31.05 5.16 2.24
C ASP A 12 30.15 5.00 3.48
N PRO A 13 28.80 4.94 3.31
CA PRO A 13 27.89 4.77 4.41
C PRO A 13 28.16 3.54 5.29
N LEU A 14 28.68 2.45 4.73
CA LEU A 14 29.04 1.28 5.53
C LEU A 14 30.22 1.56 6.46
N ASN A 15 31.26 2.20 5.94
CA ASN A 15 32.40 2.62 6.77
C ASN A 15 31.99 3.68 7.79
N PHE A 16 31.08 4.57 7.45
CA PHE A 16 30.48 5.50 8.42
C PHE A 16 29.81 4.75 9.58
N VAL A 17 28.92 3.81 9.28
CA VAL A 17 28.20 3.03 10.30
C VAL A 17 29.16 2.23 11.17
N ARG A 18 30.19 1.63 10.58
CA ARG A 18 31.22 0.89 11.33
C ARG A 18 32.11 1.76 12.21
N PHE A 19 32.34 3.02 11.77
CA PHE A 19 33.19 3.95 12.48
C PHE A 19 32.45 4.70 13.61
N VAL A 20 31.20 5.05 13.39
CA VAL A 20 30.47 5.97 14.29
C VAL A 20 29.82 5.24 15.47
N PHE A 21 29.49 3.95 15.35
CA PHE A 21 28.84 3.19 16.40
C PHE A 21 29.77 2.23 17.12
N PRO A 22 29.56 1.98 18.44
CA PRO A 22 30.45 1.19 19.30
C PRO A 22 30.23 -0.33 19.12
N TRP A 23 30.46 -0.84 17.92
CA TRP A 23 30.30 -2.28 17.61
C TRP A 23 31.31 -3.12 18.38
N GLY A 24 30.80 -4.12 19.11
CA GLY A 24 31.63 -5.04 19.90
C GLY A 24 32.27 -4.43 21.14
N GLU A 25 31.97 -3.17 21.47
CA GLU A 25 32.52 -2.54 22.66
C GLU A 25 31.78 -3.01 23.91
N LYS A 26 32.56 -3.42 24.89
CA LYS A 26 32.09 -3.92 26.18
C LYS A 26 31.23 -2.86 26.89
N ASP A 27 30.23 -3.31 27.64
CA ASP A 27 29.29 -2.49 28.40
C ASP A 27 28.45 -1.53 27.53
N THR A 28 28.34 -1.79 26.22
CA THR A 28 27.43 -1.08 25.30
C THR A 28 26.31 -2.01 24.79
N PRO A 29 25.18 -1.45 24.33
CA PRO A 29 24.13 -2.25 23.70
C PRO A 29 24.56 -3.03 22.45
N LEU A 30 25.74 -2.72 21.89
CA LEU A 30 26.30 -3.36 20.69
C LEU A 30 27.46 -4.32 20.99
N GLU A 31 27.70 -4.67 22.25
CA GLU A 31 28.78 -5.55 22.68
C GLU A 31 28.82 -6.90 21.91
N HIS A 32 27.65 -7.47 21.63
CA HIS A 32 27.52 -8.75 20.96
C HIS A 32 27.33 -8.65 19.43
N PHE A 33 27.45 -7.46 18.86
CA PHE A 33 27.28 -7.22 17.43
C PHE A 33 28.57 -6.72 16.81
N SER A 34 29.00 -7.36 15.71
CA SER A 34 30.22 -6.98 14.98
C SER A 34 30.00 -5.92 13.89
N GLY A 35 28.75 -5.53 13.63
CA GLY A 35 28.38 -4.57 12.59
C GLY A 35 26.97 -4.76 12.07
N PRO A 36 26.63 -4.09 10.96
CA PRO A 36 25.36 -4.29 10.27
C PRO A 36 25.15 -5.72 9.79
N ARG A 37 23.91 -6.13 9.64
CA ARG A 37 23.53 -7.42 9.01
C ARG A 37 23.88 -7.39 7.51
N LYS A 38 24.12 -8.56 6.90
CA LYS A 38 24.58 -8.66 5.50
C LYS A 38 23.71 -7.90 4.50
N TRP A 39 22.39 -7.96 4.63
CA TRP A 39 21.49 -7.23 3.75
C TRP A 39 21.61 -5.70 3.91
N GLN A 40 21.84 -5.21 5.13
CA GLN A 40 22.08 -3.79 5.40
C GLN A 40 23.43 -3.35 4.83
N GLU A 41 24.46 -4.17 4.99
CA GLU A 41 25.78 -3.93 4.36
C GLU A 41 25.68 -3.83 2.84
N LYS A 42 24.89 -4.72 2.20
CA LYS A 42 24.67 -4.70 0.76
C LYS A 42 24.11 -3.33 0.33
N ILE A 43 23.05 -2.87 0.99
CA ILE A 43 22.42 -1.57 0.67
C ILE A 43 23.41 -0.41 0.89
N LEU A 44 24.12 -0.39 2.01
CA LEU A 44 25.10 0.66 2.29
C LEU A 44 26.22 0.70 1.26
N ARG A 45 26.69 -0.46 0.76
CA ARG A 45 27.66 -0.55 -0.35
C ARG A 45 27.10 -0.07 -1.69
N GLU A 46 25.83 -0.34 -1.96
CA GLU A 46 25.18 0.16 -3.19
C GLU A 46 25.08 1.68 -3.21
N ILE A 47 24.81 2.30 -2.05
CA ILE A 47 24.84 3.77 -1.92
C ILE A 47 26.25 4.29 -2.15
N SER A 48 27.29 3.66 -1.58
CA SER A 48 28.68 4.00 -1.81
C SER A 48 29.04 3.94 -3.31
N THR A 49 28.64 2.87 -4.00
CA THR A 49 28.84 2.71 -5.45
C THR A 49 28.15 3.82 -6.25
N HIS A 50 26.93 4.18 -5.87
CA HIS A 50 26.20 5.29 -6.49
C HIS A 50 26.91 6.63 -6.30
N ILE A 51 27.40 6.92 -5.09
CA ILE A 51 28.15 8.15 -4.81
C ILE A 51 29.40 8.22 -5.69
N GLN A 52 30.19 7.15 -5.77
CA GLN A 52 31.38 7.09 -6.60
C GLN A 52 31.06 7.31 -8.08
N ARG A 53 29.95 6.73 -8.57
CA ARG A 53 29.49 6.93 -9.95
C ARG A 53 29.10 8.39 -10.20
N ASN A 54 28.38 9.01 -9.26
CA ASN A 54 27.96 10.41 -9.39
C ASN A 54 29.11 11.42 -9.35
N GLN A 55 30.30 11.04 -8.87
CA GLN A 55 31.48 11.89 -8.88
C GLN A 55 32.12 12.02 -10.27
N VAL A 56 31.80 11.13 -11.21
CA VAL A 56 32.44 11.08 -12.55
C VAL A 56 31.47 11.32 -13.70
N VAL A 57 30.20 11.63 -13.41
CA VAL A 57 29.20 11.96 -14.44
C VAL A 57 28.86 13.45 -14.43
N ASP A 58 28.55 14.00 -15.60
CA ASP A 58 28.20 15.42 -15.75
C ASP A 58 26.87 15.78 -15.10
N VAL A 59 25.91 14.86 -15.13
CA VAL A 59 24.60 15.03 -14.55
C VAL A 59 24.40 13.96 -13.47
N PRO A 60 24.43 14.33 -12.18
CA PRO A 60 24.25 13.39 -11.10
C PRO A 60 22.87 12.75 -11.13
N GLU A 61 22.82 11.42 -10.99
CA GLU A 61 21.60 10.65 -10.90
C GLU A 61 21.05 10.65 -9.46
N MET A 62 19.74 10.55 -9.32
CA MET A 62 19.07 10.35 -8.04
C MET A 62 19.13 8.88 -7.65
N PHE A 63 19.36 8.60 -6.38
CA PHE A 63 19.29 7.23 -5.84
C PHE A 63 17.89 6.94 -5.31
N ARG A 64 17.22 5.97 -5.91
CA ARG A 64 15.93 5.47 -5.47
C ARG A 64 16.04 4.01 -5.07
N LEU A 65 15.61 3.67 -3.84
CA LEU A 65 15.65 2.30 -3.33
C LEU A 65 14.31 1.95 -2.70
N ALA A 66 13.75 0.80 -3.07
CA ALA A 66 12.58 0.20 -2.45
C ALA A 66 12.93 -1.15 -1.84
N VAL A 67 12.62 -1.33 -0.56
CA VAL A 67 12.90 -2.56 0.20
C VAL A 67 11.58 -3.16 0.68
N ALA A 68 11.20 -4.28 0.08
CA ALA A 68 10.12 -5.15 0.56
C ALA A 68 10.71 -6.24 1.47
N SER A 69 10.15 -6.43 2.65
CA SER A 69 10.72 -7.42 3.57
C SER A 69 9.71 -7.96 4.57
N GLY A 70 10.01 -9.12 5.12
CA GLY A 70 9.33 -9.60 6.32
C GLY A 70 9.65 -8.76 7.56
N ARG A 71 9.19 -9.22 8.71
CA ARG A 71 9.34 -8.53 10.00
C ARG A 71 10.70 -8.80 10.65
N GLY A 72 11.10 -7.92 11.58
CA GLY A 72 12.23 -8.16 12.50
C GLY A 72 13.63 -8.12 11.90
N ILE A 73 13.77 -7.69 10.64
CA ILE A 73 15.06 -7.69 9.94
C ILE A 73 15.97 -6.49 10.25
N GLY A 74 15.51 -5.50 11.04
CA GLY A 74 16.29 -4.32 11.39
C GLY A 74 16.16 -3.14 10.41
N LYS A 75 15.00 -2.97 9.74
CA LYS A 75 14.71 -1.81 8.87
C LYS A 75 14.94 -0.47 9.58
N SER A 76 14.36 -0.31 10.78
CA SER A 76 14.43 0.97 11.53
C SER A 76 15.84 1.34 11.94
N ALA A 77 16.72 0.37 12.19
CA ALA A 77 18.13 0.63 12.44
C ALA A 77 18.82 1.19 11.18
N LEU A 78 18.62 0.57 10.01
CA LEU A 78 19.17 1.07 8.75
C LEU A 78 18.65 2.48 8.43
N VAL A 79 17.35 2.74 8.61
CA VAL A 79 16.75 4.08 8.45
C VAL A 79 17.47 5.09 9.35
N SER A 80 17.70 4.74 10.63
CA SER A 80 18.41 5.60 11.57
C SER A 80 19.85 5.90 11.13
N TRP A 81 20.56 4.89 10.63
CA TRP A 81 21.93 5.08 10.14
C TRP A 81 22.00 5.95 8.89
N LEU A 82 21.06 5.81 7.96
CA LEU A 82 20.98 6.65 6.76
C LEU A 82 20.72 8.12 7.13
N ILE A 83 19.84 8.39 8.09
CA ILE A 83 19.58 9.74 8.58
C ILE A 83 20.83 10.33 9.21
N LEU A 84 21.49 9.59 10.11
CA LEU A 84 22.69 10.06 10.82
C LEU A 84 23.88 10.21 9.90
N TRP A 85 24.04 9.33 8.91
CA TRP A 85 25.03 9.48 7.85
C TRP A 85 24.82 10.76 7.03
N MET A 86 23.60 11.00 6.55
CA MET A 86 23.27 12.23 5.80
C MET A 86 23.55 13.48 6.64
N LEU A 87 23.02 13.57 7.87
CA LEU A 87 23.27 14.69 8.77
C LEU A 87 24.75 14.89 9.05
N SER A 88 25.54 13.82 9.22
CA SER A 88 26.94 13.94 9.59
C SER A 88 27.88 14.26 8.44
N THR A 89 27.50 13.91 7.20
CA THR A 89 28.41 13.92 6.04
C THR A 89 27.96 14.81 4.88
N ARG A 90 26.67 15.15 4.82
CA ARG A 90 26.05 16.02 3.80
C ARG A 90 25.53 17.29 4.48
N LEU A 91 26.49 18.13 4.91
CA LEU A 91 26.21 19.35 5.66
C LEU A 91 25.27 20.27 4.88
N GLY A 92 24.24 20.83 5.52
CA GLY A 92 23.23 21.66 4.89
C GLY A 92 22.07 20.90 4.27
N SER A 93 22.10 19.55 4.23
CA SER A 93 21.04 18.74 3.63
C SER A 93 19.75 18.67 4.47
N THR A 94 18.63 18.48 3.80
CA THR A 94 17.30 18.25 4.42
C THR A 94 16.93 16.78 4.35
N ILE A 95 16.53 16.21 5.49
CA ILE A 95 16.07 14.83 5.58
C ILE A 95 14.64 14.82 6.06
N ILE A 96 13.74 14.23 5.26
CA ILE A 96 12.32 14.03 5.64
C ILE A 96 12.06 12.55 5.85
N VAL A 97 11.44 12.24 6.97
CA VAL A 97 11.02 10.89 7.33
C VAL A 97 9.51 10.89 7.52
N THR A 98 8.83 10.00 6.85
CA THR A 98 7.38 9.85 6.96
C THR A 98 6.96 8.38 7.09
N ALA A 99 5.76 8.16 7.58
CA ALA A 99 5.13 6.85 7.71
C ALA A 99 3.60 6.98 7.60
N ASN A 100 2.88 5.85 7.60
CA ASN A 100 1.43 5.85 7.47
C ASN A 100 0.69 6.56 8.61
N THR A 101 1.21 6.49 9.84
CA THR A 101 0.57 7.09 11.00
C THR A 101 1.58 7.82 11.87
N GLU A 102 1.09 8.85 12.58
CA GLU A 102 1.89 9.58 13.57
C GLU A 102 2.48 8.67 14.64
N GLN A 103 1.68 7.71 15.12
CA GLN A 103 2.12 6.76 16.13
C GLN A 103 3.29 5.90 15.64
N GLN A 104 3.23 5.36 14.41
CA GLN A 104 4.34 4.57 13.83
C GLN A 104 5.59 5.43 13.68
N LEU A 105 5.44 6.62 13.13
CA LEU A 105 6.55 7.53 12.90
C LEU A 105 7.25 7.92 14.21
N ARG A 106 6.49 8.33 15.24
CA ARG A 106 7.05 8.80 16.50
C ARG A 106 7.52 7.68 17.43
N SER A 107 6.69 6.65 17.64
CA SER A 107 6.96 5.61 18.64
C SER A 107 7.92 4.52 18.17
N ARG A 108 8.08 4.36 16.85
CA ARG A 108 8.98 3.35 16.28
C ARG A 108 10.18 3.99 15.61
N THR A 109 9.99 4.64 14.46
CA THR A 109 11.09 5.15 13.63
C THR A 109 11.87 6.24 14.36
N TRP A 110 11.19 7.24 14.93
CA TRP A 110 11.84 8.36 15.62
C TRP A 110 12.42 7.99 16.99
N ALA A 111 11.82 7.01 17.68
CA ALA A 111 12.36 6.46 18.92
C ALA A 111 13.64 5.66 18.66
N GLU A 112 13.65 4.81 17.62
CA GLU A 112 14.85 4.03 17.22
C GLU A 112 15.98 4.98 16.78
N LEU A 113 15.66 6.03 16.02
CA LEU A 113 16.63 7.07 15.65
C LEU A 113 17.24 7.75 16.88
N GLY A 114 16.44 8.01 17.92
CA GLY A 114 16.95 8.57 19.18
C GLY A 114 17.95 7.66 19.88
N LYS A 115 17.68 6.34 19.90
CA LYS A 115 18.60 5.33 20.43
C LYS A 115 19.93 5.33 19.66
N TRP A 116 19.89 5.28 18.33
CA TRP A 116 21.10 5.28 17.51
C TRP A 116 21.86 6.61 17.60
N LEU A 117 21.17 7.74 17.69
CA LEU A 117 21.82 9.03 17.91
C LEU A 117 22.62 9.05 19.24
N THR A 118 22.06 8.50 20.31
CA THR A 118 22.75 8.43 21.59
C THR A 118 24.01 7.57 21.54
N LEU A 119 24.02 6.52 20.71
CA LEU A 119 25.18 5.62 20.53
C LEU A 119 26.25 6.19 19.58
N ALA A 120 25.91 7.23 18.81
CA ALA A 120 26.82 7.77 17.82
C ALA A 120 27.96 8.58 18.45
N LEU A 121 29.19 8.35 17.97
CA LEU A 121 30.40 9.06 18.39
C LEU A 121 30.24 10.59 18.36
N ASN A 122 29.50 11.09 17.39
CA ASN A 122 29.24 12.51 17.15
C ASN A 122 27.84 12.95 17.61
N SER A 123 27.22 12.24 18.54
CA SER A 123 25.89 12.56 19.08
C SER A 123 25.77 14.02 19.55
N HIS A 124 26.83 14.57 20.12
CA HIS A 124 26.93 15.95 20.60
C HIS A 124 26.87 17.03 19.52
N TRP A 125 26.98 16.65 18.23
CA TRP A 125 26.80 17.59 17.11
C TRP A 125 25.35 18.00 16.90
N PHE A 126 24.41 17.23 17.44
CA PHE A 126 22.99 17.37 17.12
C PHE A 126 22.12 17.52 18.37
N ALA A 127 21.08 18.33 18.24
CA ALA A 127 20.00 18.45 19.20
C ALA A 127 18.72 17.80 18.63
N LYS A 128 18.12 16.88 19.40
CA LYS A 128 16.90 16.13 19.01
C LYS A 128 15.69 16.65 19.81
N THR A 129 14.60 16.92 19.09
CA THR A 129 13.27 17.18 19.66
C THR A 129 12.32 16.01 19.40
N ALA A 130 11.05 16.19 19.69
CA ALA A 130 10.01 15.19 19.40
C ALA A 130 9.85 14.90 17.90
N THR A 131 10.17 15.84 17.02
CA THR A 131 9.94 15.72 15.57
C THR A 131 11.13 16.14 14.71
N THR A 132 12.19 16.70 15.28
CA THR A 132 13.28 17.28 14.51
C THR A 132 14.64 16.96 15.14
N ILE A 133 15.65 16.74 14.29
CA ILE A 133 17.07 16.74 14.68
C ILE A 133 17.73 17.87 13.90
N LYS A 134 18.43 18.76 14.61
CA LYS A 134 19.18 19.92 14.05
C LYS A 134 20.60 19.93 14.59
N PRO A 135 21.53 20.67 13.97
CA PRO A 135 22.82 20.96 14.57
C PRO A 135 22.65 21.53 15.97
N ALA A 136 23.51 21.12 16.89
CA ALA A 136 23.61 21.77 18.20
C ALA A 136 24.09 23.24 18.01
N PRO A 137 23.74 24.19 18.89
CA PRO A 137 24.03 25.61 18.67
C PRO A 137 25.51 25.92 18.36
N TRP A 138 26.43 25.28 19.07
CA TRP A 138 27.85 25.45 18.86
C TRP A 138 28.31 24.95 17.46
N PHE A 139 27.70 23.85 16.99
CA PHE A 139 28.01 23.27 15.68
C PHE A 139 27.40 24.12 14.56
N GLU A 140 26.18 24.57 14.74
CA GLU A 140 25.51 25.50 13.83
C GLU A 140 26.33 26.80 13.64
N GLU A 141 26.78 27.39 14.75
CA GLU A 141 27.63 28.59 14.72
C GLU A 141 28.95 28.34 13.93
N ALA A 142 29.59 27.18 14.15
CA ALA A 142 30.80 26.79 13.44
C ALA A 142 30.53 26.59 11.94
N LEU A 143 29.41 25.95 11.54
CA LEU A 143 29.05 25.76 10.13
C LEU A 143 28.83 27.08 9.41
N ILE A 144 28.14 28.02 10.03
CA ILE A 144 27.88 29.36 9.48
C ILE A 144 29.18 30.15 9.38
N ARG A 145 29.95 30.21 10.48
CA ARG A 145 31.15 31.01 10.58
C ARG A 145 32.27 30.51 9.65
N ASP A 146 32.57 29.22 9.68
CA ASP A 146 33.75 28.63 9.09
C ASP A 146 33.51 28.08 7.68
N LEU A 147 32.33 27.50 7.42
CA LEU A 147 31.99 26.87 6.17
C LEU A 147 30.97 27.64 5.32
N LYS A 148 30.39 28.73 5.87
CA LYS A 148 29.38 29.56 5.18
C LYS A 148 28.15 28.77 4.72
N ILE A 149 27.80 27.71 5.47
CA ILE A 149 26.64 26.89 5.20
C ILE A 149 25.39 27.56 5.76
N ASP A 150 24.35 27.68 4.93
CA ASP A 150 23.01 28.05 5.39
C ASP A 150 22.39 26.86 6.13
N THR A 151 22.15 27.04 7.44
CA THR A 151 21.62 26.01 8.32
C THR A 151 20.09 26.02 8.42
N GLY A 152 19.41 26.95 7.74
CA GLY A 152 17.95 27.06 7.75
C GLY A 152 17.24 25.81 7.24
N TYR A 153 17.86 25.12 6.29
CA TYR A 153 17.36 23.86 5.73
C TYR A 153 18.14 22.62 6.19
N TYR A 154 19.04 22.76 7.16
CA TYR A 154 19.84 21.66 7.67
C TYR A 154 19.16 20.98 8.87
N TYR A 155 18.36 19.96 8.58
CA TYR A 155 17.67 19.20 9.61
C TYR A 155 17.20 17.83 9.11
N ALA A 156 16.91 16.92 10.05
CA ALA A 156 16.05 15.77 9.82
C ALA A 156 14.71 15.98 10.53
N GLN A 157 13.60 15.73 9.85
CA GLN A 157 12.25 15.97 10.36
C GLN A 157 11.34 14.77 10.15
N ALA A 158 10.62 14.39 11.20
CA ALA A 158 9.46 13.52 11.14
C ALA A 158 8.26 14.35 10.66
N GLN A 159 7.82 14.14 9.45
CA GLN A 159 6.73 14.89 8.81
C GLN A 159 5.60 13.94 8.42
N LEU A 160 4.38 14.29 8.82
CA LEU A 160 3.16 13.59 8.42
C LEU A 160 2.65 14.14 7.09
N TRP A 161 1.90 13.31 6.40
CA TRP A 161 1.16 13.66 5.19
C TRP A 161 -0.35 13.58 5.44
N SER A 162 -1.12 14.23 4.57
CA SER A 162 -2.57 14.13 4.53
C SER A 162 -3.02 13.78 3.11
N GLU A 163 -3.91 12.81 2.98
CA GLU A 163 -4.50 12.44 1.68
C GLU A 163 -5.46 13.53 1.17
N GLU A 164 -6.11 14.25 2.10
CA GLU A 164 -7.01 15.36 1.77
C GLU A 164 -6.26 16.62 1.31
N ASN A 165 -5.01 16.77 1.75
CA ASN A 165 -4.15 17.90 1.37
C ASN A 165 -2.71 17.43 1.09
N PRO A 166 -2.45 16.76 -0.04
CA PRO A 166 -1.11 16.28 -0.38
C PRO A 166 -0.09 17.41 -0.55
N ASP A 167 -0.53 18.59 -1.02
CA ASP A 167 0.35 19.74 -1.27
C ASP A 167 0.98 20.29 0.02
N ALA A 168 0.37 20.05 1.18
CA ALA A 168 0.99 20.38 2.47
C ALA A 168 2.27 19.57 2.75
N PHE A 169 2.48 18.46 2.06
CA PHE A 169 3.71 17.66 2.13
C PHE A 169 4.78 18.17 1.14
N ALA A 170 4.42 19.01 0.18
CA ALA A 170 5.30 19.57 -0.85
C ALA A 170 6.21 20.71 -0.31
N GLY A 171 7.03 21.27 -1.19
CA GLY A 171 7.78 22.51 -0.92
C GLY A 171 9.12 22.34 -0.20
N ILE A 172 9.60 21.10 -0.07
CA ILE A 172 10.92 20.81 0.52
C ILE A 172 11.94 20.70 -0.60
N HIS A 173 12.98 21.53 -0.52
CA HIS A 173 14.12 21.53 -1.43
C HIS A 173 15.37 21.99 -0.69
N SER A 174 16.52 21.55 -1.12
CA SER A 174 17.82 22.00 -0.61
C SER A 174 18.90 21.85 -1.66
N SER A 175 19.65 22.90 -1.91
CA SER A 175 20.81 22.88 -2.81
C SER A 175 21.96 22.02 -2.30
N TYR A 176 22.00 21.70 -1.02
CA TYR A 176 23.01 20.82 -0.41
C TYR A 176 22.67 19.34 -0.51
N GLY A 177 21.38 19.02 -0.66
CA GLY A 177 20.90 17.65 -0.79
C GLY A 177 19.60 17.39 -0.05
N VAL A 178 18.85 16.42 -0.56
CA VAL A 178 17.57 15.98 0.01
C VAL A 178 17.56 14.46 0.14
N CYS A 179 17.11 14.00 1.32
CA CYS A 179 16.82 12.61 1.56
C CYS A 179 15.36 12.46 2.02
N LEU A 180 14.58 11.70 1.28
CA LEU A 180 13.23 11.29 1.67
C LEU A 180 13.23 9.82 2.09
N ILE A 181 12.71 9.53 3.27
CA ILE A 181 12.53 8.17 3.78
C ILE A 181 11.06 7.95 4.08
N MET A 182 10.48 6.98 3.41
CA MET A 182 9.12 6.51 3.63
C MET A 182 9.16 5.16 4.35
N ASP A 183 8.81 5.13 5.62
CA ASP A 183 8.65 3.90 6.40
C ASP A 183 7.21 3.41 6.30
N GLU A 184 7.00 2.09 6.26
CA GLU A 184 5.71 1.45 5.95
C GLU A 184 5.10 1.96 4.62
N ALA A 185 5.96 2.11 3.60
CA ALA A 185 5.68 2.77 2.32
C ALA A 185 4.52 2.15 1.51
N SER A 186 4.19 0.86 1.73
CA SER A 186 3.06 0.19 1.04
C SER A 186 1.70 0.82 1.37
N GLY A 187 1.60 1.55 2.47
CA GLY A 187 0.37 2.22 2.87
C GLY A 187 0.27 3.69 2.41
N ILE A 188 1.34 4.27 1.88
CA ILE A 188 1.38 5.68 1.46
C ILE A 188 0.72 5.82 0.08
N PRO A 189 -0.28 6.71 -0.08
CA PRO A 189 -1.05 6.81 -1.31
C PRO A 189 -0.30 7.52 -2.45
N ALA A 190 -0.75 7.31 -3.68
CA ALA A 190 -0.12 7.83 -4.90
C ALA A 190 0.04 9.37 -4.94
N PRO A 191 -0.92 10.20 -4.47
CA PRO A 191 -0.73 11.64 -4.43
C PRO A 191 0.49 12.08 -3.64
N ILE A 192 0.82 11.39 -2.53
CA ILE A 192 1.99 11.70 -1.70
C ILE A 192 3.30 11.37 -2.43
N TYR A 193 3.36 10.26 -3.15
CA TYR A 193 4.50 9.96 -4.02
C TYR A 193 4.67 11.00 -5.13
N SER A 194 3.56 11.45 -5.72
CA SER A 194 3.57 12.45 -6.80
C SER A 194 4.14 13.79 -6.32
N VAL A 195 3.68 14.34 -5.19
CA VAL A 195 4.20 15.60 -4.66
C VAL A 195 5.64 15.48 -4.16
N SER A 196 6.05 14.28 -3.73
CA SER A 196 7.43 14.00 -3.30
C SER A 196 8.46 14.08 -4.42
N GLU A 197 8.08 13.89 -5.68
CA GLU A 197 9.01 14.10 -6.82
C GLU A 197 9.56 15.53 -6.82
N GLY A 198 8.78 16.51 -6.39
CA GLY A 198 9.18 17.91 -6.31
C GLY A 198 10.33 18.18 -5.35
N PHE A 199 10.58 17.32 -4.34
CA PHE A 199 11.70 17.45 -3.40
C PHE A 199 13.06 17.38 -4.08
N PHE A 200 13.13 16.75 -5.25
CA PHE A 200 14.34 16.42 -5.97
C PHE A 200 14.58 17.31 -7.20
N SER A 201 13.89 18.44 -7.27
CA SER A 201 13.99 19.40 -8.38
C SER A 201 15.35 20.09 -8.48
N GLU A 202 16.07 20.24 -7.35
CA GLU A 202 17.42 20.84 -7.34
C GLU A 202 18.46 19.86 -7.91
N PRO A 203 19.35 20.30 -8.83
CA PRO A 203 20.31 19.42 -9.50
C PRO A 203 21.54 19.10 -8.63
N THR A 204 21.34 18.65 -7.40
CA THR A 204 22.42 18.23 -6.50
C THR A 204 22.71 16.73 -6.61
N ALA A 205 23.97 16.35 -6.36
CA ALA A 205 24.38 14.94 -6.34
C ALA A 205 23.80 14.15 -5.13
N ASN A 206 23.35 14.86 -4.09
CA ASN A 206 22.88 14.24 -2.85
C ASN A 206 21.36 14.12 -2.82
N ARG A 207 20.78 13.34 -3.75
CA ARG A 207 19.36 13.10 -3.85
C ARG A 207 19.05 11.62 -3.59
N TYR A 208 18.39 11.34 -2.45
CA TYR A 208 18.13 9.98 -2.00
C TYR A 208 16.65 9.79 -1.67
N TRP A 209 16.02 8.79 -2.25
CA TRP A 209 14.65 8.40 -1.91
C TRP A 209 14.61 6.93 -1.50
N PHE A 210 14.31 6.69 -0.24
CA PHE A 210 14.25 5.35 0.34
C PHE A 210 12.81 5.01 0.72
N THR A 211 12.34 3.83 0.34
CA THR A 211 11.04 3.31 0.74
C THR A 211 11.21 1.94 1.37
N PHE A 212 10.71 1.77 2.59
CA PHE A 212 10.80 0.52 3.34
C PHE A 212 9.41 0.07 3.73
N SER A 213 9.05 -1.21 3.50
CA SER A 213 7.77 -1.74 3.94
C SER A 213 7.75 -3.27 4.01
N ASN A 214 6.83 -3.79 4.82
CA ASN A 214 6.23 -5.07 4.51
C ASN A 214 5.30 -4.85 3.31
N PRO A 215 5.34 -5.70 2.27
CA PRO A 215 4.61 -5.48 1.02
C PRO A 215 3.14 -5.90 1.16
N ARG A 216 2.34 -5.07 1.87
CA ARG A 216 0.96 -5.40 2.27
C ARG A 216 -0.08 -5.24 1.17
N ARG A 217 0.26 -4.57 0.06
CA ARG A 217 -0.65 -4.28 -1.05
C ARG A 217 0.00 -4.69 -2.37
N ASN A 218 -0.78 -5.29 -3.23
CA ASN A 218 -0.40 -5.65 -4.61
C ASN A 218 -0.74 -4.56 -5.62
N THR A 219 -0.99 -3.34 -5.14
CA THR A 219 -1.26 -2.13 -5.94
C THR A 219 -0.60 -0.91 -5.29
N GLY A 220 -0.52 0.18 -6.04
CA GLY A 220 0.01 1.46 -5.58
C GLY A 220 1.50 1.66 -5.81
N PRO A 221 2.04 2.85 -5.49
CA PRO A 221 3.38 3.26 -5.90
C PRO A 221 4.50 2.38 -5.36
N PHE A 222 4.38 1.85 -4.14
CA PHE A 222 5.38 0.94 -3.59
C PHE A 222 5.42 -0.39 -4.37
N TYR A 223 4.25 -0.95 -4.70
CA TYR A 223 4.15 -2.13 -5.57
C TYR A 223 4.71 -1.83 -6.97
N ASP A 224 4.36 -0.70 -7.56
CA ASP A 224 4.84 -0.27 -8.87
C ASP A 224 6.37 -0.15 -8.93
N SER A 225 7.03 0.21 -7.82
CA SER A 225 8.49 0.26 -7.73
C SER A 225 9.16 -1.08 -7.98
N PHE A 226 8.48 -2.19 -7.71
CA PHE A 226 8.93 -3.56 -7.99
C PHE A 226 8.47 -4.10 -9.35
N HIS A 227 7.49 -3.45 -9.98
CA HIS A 227 6.82 -3.91 -11.21
C HIS A 227 6.91 -2.89 -12.34
N ALA A 228 5.88 -2.10 -12.56
CA ALA A 228 5.76 -1.18 -13.69
C ALA A 228 6.85 -0.08 -13.72
N LYS A 229 7.32 0.36 -12.55
CA LYS A 229 8.34 1.41 -12.41
C LYS A 229 9.72 0.88 -12.00
N ARG A 230 9.94 -0.43 -12.09
CA ARG A 230 11.20 -1.06 -11.66
C ARG A 230 12.46 -0.50 -12.32
N ALA A 231 12.33 0.00 -13.55
CA ALA A 231 13.46 0.61 -14.26
C ALA A 231 14.03 1.87 -13.57
N TYR A 232 13.23 2.53 -12.73
CA TYR A 232 13.62 3.76 -12.02
C TYR A 232 14.04 3.51 -10.56
N TRP A 233 13.90 2.28 -10.07
CA TRP A 233 14.14 1.92 -8.67
C TRP A 233 15.13 0.77 -8.57
N LYS A 234 16.05 0.87 -7.61
CA LYS A 234 16.70 -0.32 -7.07
C LYS A 234 15.73 -1.00 -6.12
N THR A 235 15.59 -2.31 -6.24
CA THR A 235 14.61 -3.06 -5.45
C THR A 235 15.29 -4.21 -4.72
N GLU A 236 15.00 -4.37 -3.43
CA GLU A 236 15.44 -5.48 -2.60
C GLU A 236 14.21 -6.14 -1.96
N GLN A 237 14.14 -7.46 -2.09
CA GLN A 237 13.16 -8.29 -1.40
C GLN A 237 13.91 -9.18 -0.40
N ILE A 238 13.46 -9.19 0.86
CA ILE A 238 14.20 -9.81 1.95
C ILE A 238 13.29 -10.72 2.76
N ASP A 239 13.58 -12.02 2.71
CA ASP A 239 12.95 -13.02 3.55
C ASP A 239 13.58 -12.99 4.95
N SER A 240 12.75 -12.81 5.99
CA SER A 240 13.19 -12.74 7.38
C SER A 240 13.94 -14.00 7.85
N ARG A 241 13.66 -15.15 7.24
CA ARG A 241 14.34 -16.44 7.55
C ARG A 241 15.80 -16.44 7.12
N THR A 242 16.16 -15.62 6.12
CA THR A 242 17.52 -15.55 5.59
C THR A 242 18.41 -14.54 6.31
N VAL A 243 17.81 -13.77 7.23
CA VAL A 243 18.52 -12.69 7.92
C VAL A 243 19.10 -13.20 9.24
N GLU A 244 20.37 -12.96 9.44
CA GLU A 244 21.09 -13.33 10.68
C GLU A 244 20.54 -12.60 11.91
N GLY A 245 20.43 -13.34 13.02
CA GLY A 245 19.96 -12.81 14.30
C GLY A 245 18.45 -12.54 14.36
N THR A 246 17.67 -13.12 13.44
CA THR A 246 16.21 -13.18 13.54
C THR A 246 15.76 -14.46 14.26
N ASP A 247 14.56 -14.46 14.82
CA ASP A 247 13.98 -15.66 15.45
C ASP A 247 13.43 -16.61 14.38
N GLN A 248 14.28 -17.53 13.93
CA GLN A 248 13.96 -18.53 12.91
C GLN A 248 12.81 -19.45 13.35
N ALA A 249 12.74 -19.81 14.64
CA ALA A 249 11.71 -20.69 15.16
C ALA A 249 10.32 -20.01 15.13
N LEU A 250 10.28 -18.72 15.40
CA LEU A 250 9.04 -17.93 15.30
C LEU A 250 8.52 -17.92 13.85
N PHE A 251 9.39 -17.65 12.88
CA PHE A 251 8.99 -17.61 11.46
C PHE A 251 8.55 -18.97 10.94
N GLN A 252 9.23 -20.03 11.37
CA GLN A 252 8.82 -21.39 11.01
C GLN A 252 7.43 -21.73 11.57
N LYS A 253 7.15 -21.38 12.82
CA LYS A 253 5.81 -21.55 13.42
C LYS A 253 4.73 -20.75 12.70
N MET A 254 5.03 -19.52 12.27
CA MET A 254 4.09 -18.73 11.49
C MET A 254 3.73 -19.42 10.16
N ILE A 255 4.72 -20.00 9.47
CA ILE A 255 4.47 -20.75 8.24
C ILE A 255 3.64 -22.00 8.51
N GLU A 256 3.96 -22.76 9.56
CA GLU A 256 3.19 -23.97 9.94
C GLU A 256 1.73 -23.63 10.32
N GLN A 257 1.52 -22.50 10.99
CA GLN A 257 0.21 -22.07 11.45
C GLN A 257 -0.68 -21.53 10.32
N TYR A 258 -0.12 -20.73 9.42
CA TYR A 258 -0.88 -20.01 8.40
C TYR A 258 -0.79 -20.65 7.01
N GLY A 259 0.19 -21.52 6.77
CA GLY A 259 0.54 -22.06 5.46
C GLY A 259 1.57 -21.21 4.72
N GLU A 260 2.44 -21.85 3.96
CA GLU A 260 3.52 -21.18 3.22
C GLU A 260 3.00 -20.20 2.16
N ASP A 261 1.93 -20.57 1.46
CA ASP A 261 1.31 -19.75 0.42
C ASP A 261 0.33 -18.70 0.96
N SER A 262 0.16 -18.60 2.28
CA SER A 262 -0.74 -17.62 2.88
C SER A 262 -0.19 -16.21 2.75
N THR A 263 -1.09 -15.22 2.65
CA THR A 263 -0.73 -13.78 2.67
C THR A 263 0.11 -13.43 3.89
N VAL A 264 -0.17 -14.03 5.04
CA VAL A 264 0.58 -13.79 6.28
C VAL A 264 2.02 -14.25 6.12
N ALA A 265 2.27 -15.47 5.62
CA ALA A 265 3.62 -15.99 5.41
C ALA A 265 4.37 -15.17 4.36
N ARG A 266 3.73 -14.90 3.21
CA ARG A 266 4.32 -14.10 2.13
C ARG A 266 4.73 -12.69 2.60
N VAL A 267 3.81 -11.94 3.18
CA VAL A 267 4.03 -10.54 3.56
C VAL A 267 4.91 -10.40 4.79
N GLU A 268 4.60 -11.16 5.85
CA GLU A 268 5.22 -10.94 7.16
C GLU A 268 6.52 -11.72 7.39
N VAL A 269 6.74 -12.79 6.62
CA VAL A 269 7.95 -13.63 6.71
C VAL A 269 8.82 -13.47 5.48
N MET A 270 8.27 -13.73 4.27
CA MET A 270 9.06 -13.79 3.04
C MET A 270 9.33 -12.41 2.42
N GLY A 271 8.59 -11.36 2.84
CA GLY A 271 8.69 -10.04 2.21
C GLY A 271 8.19 -10.03 0.77
N GLU A 272 7.26 -10.91 0.45
CA GLU A 272 6.61 -11.02 -0.85
C GLU A 272 5.30 -10.27 -0.87
N PHE A 273 4.95 -9.72 -2.04
CA PHE A 273 3.64 -9.11 -2.23
C PHE A 273 2.54 -10.17 -2.15
N PRO A 274 1.34 -9.81 -1.63
CA PRO A 274 0.19 -10.70 -1.66
C PRO A 274 -0.14 -11.08 -3.10
N SER A 275 -0.76 -12.25 -3.29
CA SER A 275 -1.30 -12.61 -4.60
C SER A 275 -2.39 -11.63 -5.01
N ALA A 276 -2.64 -11.47 -6.30
CA ALA A 276 -3.59 -10.49 -6.83
C ALA A 276 -5.01 -10.57 -6.23
N ASP A 277 -5.31 -11.70 -5.59
CA ASP A 277 -6.65 -12.05 -5.10
C ASP A 277 -6.88 -11.82 -3.59
N ASP A 278 -5.84 -11.47 -2.82
CA ASP A 278 -5.92 -11.54 -1.35
C ASP A 278 -6.70 -10.39 -0.68
N ASP A 279 -6.85 -9.24 -1.35
CA ASP A 279 -7.60 -8.08 -0.83
C ASP A 279 -9.00 -7.94 -1.47
N THR A 280 -9.32 -8.76 -2.47
CA THR A 280 -10.63 -8.75 -3.13
C THR A 280 -11.62 -9.62 -2.36
N VAL A 281 -12.88 -9.19 -2.32
CA VAL A 281 -13.95 -10.02 -1.73
C VAL A 281 -14.06 -11.33 -2.51
N ILE A 282 -13.98 -11.26 -3.85
CA ILE A 282 -14.09 -12.42 -4.75
C ILE A 282 -12.86 -12.48 -5.64
N ALA A 283 -12.11 -13.56 -5.55
CA ALA A 283 -10.94 -13.80 -6.39
C ALA A 283 -11.32 -13.95 -7.87
N MET A 284 -10.57 -13.33 -8.76
CA MET A 284 -10.79 -13.40 -10.22
C MET A 284 -10.82 -14.86 -10.72
N GLU A 285 -10.01 -15.73 -10.12
CA GLU A 285 -9.97 -17.16 -10.46
C GLU A 285 -11.31 -17.85 -10.21
N LEU A 286 -11.99 -17.57 -9.08
CA LEU A 286 -13.32 -18.11 -8.76
C LEU A 286 -14.37 -17.63 -9.77
N ILE A 287 -14.29 -16.36 -10.18
CA ILE A 287 -15.20 -15.77 -11.15
C ILE A 287 -15.01 -16.42 -12.52
N ARG A 288 -13.78 -16.48 -13.01
CA ARG A 288 -13.45 -17.12 -14.30
C ARG A 288 -13.81 -18.61 -14.32
N ALA A 289 -13.55 -19.32 -13.22
CA ALA A 289 -13.94 -20.71 -13.09
C ALA A 289 -15.47 -20.89 -13.16
N ALA A 290 -16.26 -19.97 -12.59
CA ALA A 290 -17.72 -20.03 -12.67
C ALA A 290 -18.27 -19.74 -14.07
N MET A 291 -17.60 -18.90 -14.85
CA MET A 291 -17.96 -18.61 -16.25
C MET A 291 -17.70 -19.80 -17.19
N GLY A 292 -16.67 -20.61 -16.92
CA GLY A 292 -16.32 -21.79 -17.71
C GLY A 292 -16.97 -23.11 -17.27
N ARG A 293 -17.79 -23.09 -16.21
CA ARG A 293 -18.38 -24.34 -15.67
C ARG A 293 -19.54 -24.85 -16.52
N ASP A 294 -19.54 -26.16 -16.71
CA ASP A 294 -20.71 -26.90 -17.21
C ASP A 294 -21.54 -27.39 -16.04
N VAL A 295 -22.54 -26.58 -15.66
CA VAL A 295 -23.45 -26.86 -14.54
C VAL A 295 -24.86 -26.93 -15.09
N SER A 296 -25.57 -28.00 -14.74
CA SER A 296 -26.96 -28.20 -15.13
C SER A 296 -27.87 -27.17 -14.42
N LEU A 297 -28.71 -26.51 -15.18
CA LEU A 297 -29.71 -25.59 -14.65
C LEU A 297 -30.68 -26.31 -13.73
N THR A 298 -30.93 -25.77 -12.54
CA THR A 298 -31.96 -26.26 -11.62
C THR A 298 -33.34 -25.76 -12.08
N ALA A 299 -33.92 -26.42 -13.08
CA ALA A 299 -35.15 -25.98 -13.74
C ALA A 299 -36.37 -25.85 -12.80
N SER A 300 -36.37 -26.53 -11.63
CA SER A 300 -37.42 -26.42 -10.62
C SER A 300 -37.29 -25.19 -9.72
N ALA A 301 -36.15 -24.51 -9.74
CA ALA A 301 -35.94 -23.29 -8.96
C ALA A 301 -36.69 -22.10 -9.60
N PRO A 302 -37.24 -21.17 -8.78
CA PRO A 302 -37.88 -19.97 -9.30
C PRO A 302 -36.89 -19.10 -10.07
N LEU A 303 -37.38 -18.47 -11.13
CA LEU A 303 -36.66 -17.41 -11.83
C LEU A 303 -36.77 -16.12 -11.02
N VAL A 304 -35.64 -15.45 -10.81
CA VAL A 304 -35.55 -14.20 -10.08
C VAL A 304 -34.79 -13.19 -10.93
N TRP A 305 -35.26 -11.95 -10.93
CA TRP A 305 -34.55 -10.84 -11.54
C TRP A 305 -33.95 -9.94 -10.45
N GLY A 306 -32.71 -9.47 -10.66
CA GLY A 306 -32.08 -8.44 -9.83
C GLY A 306 -31.83 -7.20 -10.69
N LEU A 307 -32.41 -6.06 -10.33
CA LEU A 307 -32.25 -4.79 -11.06
C LEU A 307 -31.43 -3.80 -10.23
N ASP A 308 -30.30 -3.40 -10.77
CA ASP A 308 -29.50 -2.27 -10.29
C ASP A 308 -29.84 -1.03 -11.10
N VAL A 309 -30.14 0.08 -10.38
CA VAL A 309 -30.67 1.32 -10.97
C VAL A 309 -29.61 2.40 -10.93
N ALA A 310 -29.05 2.74 -12.09
CA ALA A 310 -28.13 3.87 -12.24
C ALA A 310 -28.87 5.16 -12.57
N ARG A 311 -28.24 6.29 -12.21
CA ARG A 311 -28.71 7.65 -12.55
C ARG A 311 -28.13 8.11 -13.89
N PHE A 312 -28.69 9.19 -14.47
CA PHE A 312 -28.06 9.90 -15.58
C PHE A 312 -26.59 10.22 -15.28
N GLY A 313 -25.66 9.66 -16.07
CA GLY A 313 -24.21 9.79 -15.89
C GLY A 313 -23.48 8.76 -16.73
N GLY A 314 -22.28 8.40 -16.30
CA GLY A 314 -21.45 7.37 -16.95
C GLY A 314 -21.84 5.93 -16.62
N ASP A 315 -22.74 5.70 -15.65
CA ASP A 315 -23.11 4.37 -15.19
C ASP A 315 -24.38 3.88 -15.90
N ASN A 316 -24.44 2.57 -16.19
CA ASN A 316 -25.59 1.91 -16.81
C ASN A 316 -26.40 1.17 -15.76
N SER A 317 -27.74 1.13 -15.93
CA SER A 317 -28.57 0.20 -15.16
C SER A 317 -28.38 -1.22 -15.65
N ALA A 318 -28.45 -2.21 -14.76
CA ALA A 318 -28.23 -3.60 -15.10
C ALA A 318 -29.32 -4.53 -14.56
N LEU A 319 -29.74 -5.51 -15.37
CA LEU A 319 -30.68 -6.54 -14.99
C LEU A 319 -30.01 -7.91 -15.01
N CYS A 320 -29.94 -8.56 -13.88
CA CYS A 320 -29.48 -9.93 -13.70
C CYS A 320 -30.66 -10.90 -13.73
N VAL A 321 -30.65 -11.87 -14.63
CA VAL A 321 -31.65 -12.95 -14.72
C VAL A 321 -31.04 -14.23 -14.16
N ARG A 322 -31.56 -14.72 -13.03
CA ARG A 322 -31.03 -15.90 -12.34
C ARG A 322 -32.10 -16.95 -12.11
N GLN A 323 -31.76 -18.21 -12.34
CA GLN A 323 -32.57 -19.37 -11.93
C GLN A 323 -31.74 -20.38 -11.15
N GLY A 324 -32.08 -20.58 -9.90
CA GLY A 324 -31.36 -21.49 -9.00
C GLY A 324 -29.87 -21.18 -8.92
N ASN A 325 -29.03 -22.09 -9.40
CA ASN A 325 -27.57 -22.01 -9.38
C ASN A 325 -26.94 -21.35 -10.64
N THR A 326 -27.77 -20.80 -11.53
CA THR A 326 -27.28 -20.24 -12.80
C THR A 326 -27.74 -18.79 -13.00
N VAL A 327 -26.80 -17.91 -13.28
CA VAL A 327 -27.10 -16.61 -13.90
C VAL A 327 -27.23 -16.85 -15.39
N ILE A 328 -28.43 -16.70 -15.90
CA ILE A 328 -28.79 -17.00 -17.30
C ILE A 328 -28.32 -15.87 -18.20
N GLU A 329 -28.57 -14.63 -17.78
CA GLU A 329 -28.33 -13.44 -18.58
C GLU A 329 -28.04 -12.22 -17.72
N MET A 330 -27.17 -11.33 -18.22
CA MET A 330 -26.94 -9.98 -17.74
C MET A 330 -27.27 -9.00 -18.85
N ILE A 331 -28.17 -8.05 -18.57
CA ILE A 331 -28.63 -7.05 -19.52
C ILE A 331 -28.24 -5.69 -19.02
N THR A 332 -27.53 -4.92 -19.82
CA THR A 332 -27.15 -3.56 -19.52
C THR A 332 -28.08 -2.59 -20.27
N PHE A 333 -28.62 -1.60 -19.55
CA PHE A 333 -29.46 -0.53 -20.12
C PHE A 333 -28.62 0.73 -20.23
N PRO A 334 -28.29 1.22 -21.43
CA PRO A 334 -27.53 2.44 -21.60
C PRO A 334 -28.35 3.65 -21.14
N SER A 335 -27.70 4.61 -20.55
CA SER A 335 -28.20 5.93 -20.08
C SER A 335 -29.68 6.18 -20.35
N MET A 336 -30.57 5.71 -19.47
CA MET A 336 -32.03 5.88 -19.54
C MET A 336 -32.53 6.68 -18.35
N ASP A 337 -33.61 7.41 -18.51
CA ASP A 337 -34.34 7.93 -17.36
C ASP A 337 -35.11 6.80 -16.65
N LEU A 338 -35.55 7.06 -15.41
CA LEU A 338 -36.25 6.06 -14.60
C LEU A 338 -37.52 5.53 -15.23
N MET A 339 -38.25 6.38 -15.98
CA MET A 339 -39.49 5.98 -16.63
C MET A 339 -39.21 5.11 -17.86
N GLN A 340 -38.17 5.42 -18.61
CA GLN A 340 -37.70 4.61 -19.73
C GLN A 340 -37.21 3.24 -19.23
N LEU A 341 -36.45 3.19 -18.11
CA LEU A 341 -36.03 1.96 -17.49
C LEU A 341 -37.23 1.11 -17.03
N CYS A 342 -38.20 1.72 -16.33
CA CYS A 342 -39.42 1.01 -15.95
C CYS A 342 -40.16 0.47 -17.17
N GLY A 343 -40.25 1.24 -18.25
CA GLY A 343 -40.85 0.80 -19.52
C GLY A 343 -40.12 -0.39 -20.14
N ALA A 344 -38.80 -0.35 -20.17
CA ALA A 344 -37.95 -1.46 -20.69
C ALA A 344 -38.12 -2.76 -19.89
N VAL A 345 -38.10 -2.67 -18.55
CA VAL A 345 -38.33 -3.82 -17.65
C VAL A 345 -39.75 -4.35 -17.81
N LYS A 346 -40.75 -3.47 -17.90
CA LYS A 346 -42.16 -3.86 -18.09
C LYS A 346 -42.36 -4.59 -19.42
N ASN A 347 -41.84 -4.04 -20.53
CA ASN A 347 -41.94 -4.67 -21.85
C ASN A 347 -41.31 -6.07 -21.82
N ARG A 348 -40.11 -6.21 -21.23
CA ARG A 348 -39.49 -7.53 -21.11
C ARG A 348 -40.34 -8.50 -20.28
N TYR A 349 -40.98 -8.01 -19.21
CA TYR A 349 -41.86 -8.87 -18.40
C TYR A 349 -43.12 -9.29 -19.17
N ASP A 350 -43.68 -8.41 -19.99
CA ASP A 350 -44.86 -8.71 -20.78
C ASP A 350 -44.57 -9.66 -21.94
N ASP A 351 -43.41 -9.50 -22.58
CA ASP A 351 -42.94 -10.36 -23.69
C ASP A 351 -42.53 -11.74 -23.25
N ALA A 352 -42.22 -11.93 -21.94
CA ALA A 352 -41.81 -13.19 -21.37
C ALA A 352 -42.95 -14.21 -21.34
N THR A 353 -42.64 -15.46 -21.71
CA THR A 353 -43.57 -16.59 -21.57
C THR A 353 -43.84 -16.87 -20.07
N ALA A 354 -44.90 -17.62 -19.77
CA ALA A 354 -45.24 -17.95 -18.37
C ALA A 354 -44.07 -18.65 -17.62
N MET A 355 -43.20 -19.37 -18.30
CA MET A 355 -42.03 -20.05 -17.72
C MET A 355 -40.82 -19.11 -17.55
N GLU A 356 -40.76 -18.01 -18.30
CA GLU A 356 -39.68 -17.04 -18.26
C GLU A 356 -40.01 -15.84 -17.37
N LYS A 357 -41.23 -15.72 -16.86
CA LYS A 357 -41.60 -14.68 -15.91
C LYS A 357 -40.93 -14.90 -14.57
N PRO A 358 -40.33 -13.82 -14.00
CA PRO A 358 -39.73 -13.92 -12.68
C PRO A 358 -40.81 -14.10 -11.61
N SER A 359 -40.52 -14.94 -10.61
CA SER A 359 -41.32 -15.01 -9.38
C SER A 359 -41.20 -13.74 -8.54
N GLU A 360 -40.05 -13.06 -8.67
CA GLU A 360 -39.72 -11.84 -7.91
C GLU A 360 -38.69 -11.02 -8.68
N ILE A 361 -38.80 -9.68 -8.58
CA ILE A 361 -37.84 -8.69 -9.09
C ILE A 361 -37.29 -7.93 -7.89
N LEU A 362 -36.00 -8.11 -7.59
CA LEU A 362 -35.29 -7.47 -6.49
C LEU A 362 -34.63 -6.18 -6.95
N ILE A 363 -34.82 -5.08 -6.23
CA ILE A 363 -34.33 -3.75 -6.59
C ILE A 363 -33.71 -3.09 -5.36
N ASP A 364 -32.45 -2.61 -5.46
CA ASP A 364 -31.84 -1.80 -4.39
C ASP A 364 -32.62 -0.48 -4.25
N VAL A 365 -33.19 -0.24 -3.07
CA VAL A 365 -34.00 0.98 -2.80
C VAL A 365 -33.17 2.17 -2.36
N ILE A 366 -31.84 2.03 -2.23
CA ILE A 366 -30.99 3.17 -1.87
C ILE A 366 -30.91 4.15 -3.05
N GLY A 367 -31.28 5.40 -2.78
CA GLY A 367 -31.30 6.44 -3.79
C GLY A 367 -32.52 6.37 -4.71
N LEU A 368 -32.34 6.07 -5.99
CA LEU A 368 -33.40 6.15 -7.01
C LEU A 368 -34.26 4.90 -7.15
N GLY A 369 -33.80 3.79 -6.63
CA GLY A 369 -34.50 2.50 -6.80
C GLY A 369 -35.88 2.43 -6.14
N SER A 370 -36.13 3.21 -5.08
CA SER A 370 -37.47 3.29 -4.47
C SER A 370 -38.54 3.73 -5.46
N GLY A 371 -38.26 4.75 -6.28
CA GLY A 371 -39.21 5.22 -7.30
C GLY A 371 -39.48 4.20 -8.41
N VAL A 372 -38.47 3.38 -8.73
CA VAL A 372 -38.61 2.27 -9.71
C VAL A 372 -39.46 1.14 -9.11
N VAL A 373 -39.29 0.82 -7.82
CA VAL A 373 -40.11 -0.17 -7.12
C VAL A 373 -41.57 0.26 -7.14
N ASP A 374 -41.88 1.50 -6.73
CA ASP A 374 -43.25 2.02 -6.70
C ASP A 374 -43.89 1.99 -8.10
N ARG A 375 -43.16 2.43 -9.13
CA ARG A 375 -43.68 2.48 -10.50
C ARG A 375 -43.94 1.10 -11.09
N LEU A 376 -43.06 0.13 -10.87
CA LEU A 376 -43.24 -1.23 -11.37
C LEU A 376 -44.33 -1.98 -10.57
N ALA A 377 -44.50 -1.68 -9.26
CA ALA A 377 -45.59 -2.20 -8.46
C ALA A 377 -46.97 -1.72 -8.92
N GLU A 378 -47.09 -0.41 -9.28
CA GLU A 378 -48.30 0.15 -9.90
C GLU A 378 -48.67 -0.59 -11.21
N GLN A 379 -47.67 -1.11 -11.93
CA GLN A 379 -47.85 -1.88 -13.17
C GLN A 379 -48.07 -3.39 -12.93
N ASN A 380 -48.28 -3.80 -11.66
CA ASN A 380 -48.53 -5.17 -11.24
C ASN A 380 -47.38 -6.14 -11.49
N LEU A 381 -46.11 -5.69 -11.45
CA LEU A 381 -44.93 -6.58 -11.47
C LEU A 381 -44.63 -7.09 -10.06
N PRO A 382 -44.08 -8.31 -9.90
CA PRO A 382 -43.74 -8.89 -8.62
C PRO A 382 -42.43 -8.29 -8.06
N VAL A 383 -42.42 -7.00 -7.73
CA VAL A 383 -41.23 -6.28 -7.27
C VAL A 383 -41.10 -6.31 -5.76
N ARG A 384 -39.84 -6.38 -5.29
CA ARG A 384 -39.47 -6.21 -3.88
C ARG A 384 -38.26 -5.31 -3.77
N GLY A 385 -38.39 -4.25 -2.98
CA GLY A 385 -37.26 -3.39 -2.62
C GLY A 385 -36.35 -4.05 -1.60
N VAL A 386 -35.03 -3.90 -1.76
CA VAL A 386 -33.98 -4.39 -0.85
C VAL A 386 -33.15 -3.19 -0.39
N ASN A 387 -33.09 -2.95 0.91
CA ASN A 387 -32.25 -1.91 1.49
C ASN A 387 -30.90 -2.51 1.91
N VAL A 388 -29.89 -2.38 1.08
CA VAL A 388 -28.55 -2.96 1.34
C VAL A 388 -27.77 -2.25 2.45
N ALA A 389 -28.27 -1.11 2.98
CA ALA A 389 -27.70 -0.44 4.14
C ALA A 389 -28.24 -0.99 5.48
N GLU A 390 -29.25 -1.86 5.45
CA GLU A 390 -29.79 -2.49 6.66
C GLU A 390 -28.73 -3.31 7.42
N ALA A 391 -29.06 -3.59 8.68
CA ALA A 391 -28.22 -4.45 9.50
C ALA A 391 -28.11 -5.85 8.89
N PRO A 392 -26.92 -6.44 8.87
CA PRO A 392 -26.72 -7.79 8.35
C PRO A 392 -27.39 -8.83 9.25
N SER A 393 -27.69 -10.02 8.71
CA SER A 393 -28.22 -11.14 9.48
C SER A 393 -27.27 -11.58 10.61
N THR A 394 -25.96 -11.41 10.39
CA THR A 394 -24.89 -11.78 11.33
C THR A 394 -24.04 -10.54 11.69
N LYS A 395 -24.51 -9.72 12.62
CA LYS A 395 -23.87 -8.46 13.07
C LYS A 395 -22.40 -8.59 13.52
N LYS A 396 -21.93 -9.79 13.90
CA LYS A 396 -20.53 -10.01 14.29
C LYS A 396 -19.56 -10.07 13.11
N ASN A 397 -20.04 -10.39 11.91
CA ASN A 397 -19.19 -10.70 10.76
C ASN A 397 -19.20 -9.60 9.70
N TYR A 398 -20.28 -8.83 9.59
CA TYR A 398 -20.46 -7.86 8.52
C TYR A 398 -20.94 -6.52 9.04
N LEU A 399 -20.54 -5.44 8.38
CA LEU A 399 -20.91 -4.07 8.74
C LEU A 399 -22.38 -3.76 8.40
N ASN A 400 -22.84 -4.24 7.24
CA ASN A 400 -24.19 -4.02 6.71
C ASN A 400 -24.58 -5.18 5.76
N LEU A 401 -25.84 -5.18 5.29
CA LEU A 401 -26.35 -6.17 4.36
C LEU A 401 -25.56 -6.21 3.03
N ARG A 402 -25.08 -5.07 2.54
CA ARG A 402 -24.24 -5.03 1.32
C ARG A 402 -22.98 -5.87 1.46
N ALA A 403 -22.26 -5.73 2.58
CA ALA A 403 -21.07 -6.54 2.84
C ALA A 403 -21.43 -8.03 2.93
N GLU A 404 -22.52 -8.39 3.65
CA GLU A 404 -23.00 -9.77 3.75
C GLU A 404 -23.31 -10.37 2.37
N LEU A 405 -23.99 -9.62 1.48
CA LEU A 405 -24.33 -10.09 0.13
C LEU A 405 -23.09 -10.35 -0.72
N TRP A 406 -22.05 -9.51 -0.64
CA TRP A 406 -20.80 -9.74 -1.36
C TRP A 406 -20.09 -11.02 -0.91
N PHE A 407 -20.02 -11.27 0.41
CA PHE A 407 -19.45 -12.52 0.92
C PHE A 407 -20.33 -13.73 0.60
N ALA A 408 -21.66 -13.58 0.58
CA ALA A 408 -22.57 -14.64 0.13
C ALA A 408 -22.35 -15.04 -1.33
N ILE A 409 -22.05 -14.07 -2.22
CA ILE A 409 -21.66 -14.37 -3.63
C ILE A 409 -20.33 -15.11 -3.66
N LYS A 410 -19.33 -14.70 -2.87
CA LYS A 410 -18.05 -15.42 -2.74
C LYS A 410 -18.27 -16.89 -2.37
N ASP A 411 -19.03 -17.12 -1.30
CA ASP A 411 -19.29 -18.45 -0.80
C ASP A 411 -20.07 -19.30 -1.83
N TRP A 412 -21.03 -18.69 -2.52
CA TRP A 412 -21.78 -19.34 -3.60
C TRP A 412 -20.85 -19.76 -4.77
N LEU A 413 -19.93 -18.90 -5.19
CA LEU A 413 -18.96 -19.24 -6.23
C LEU A 413 -17.97 -20.33 -5.78
N ALA A 414 -17.60 -20.33 -4.49
CA ALA A 414 -16.68 -21.31 -3.91
C ALA A 414 -17.28 -22.73 -3.80
N GLN A 415 -18.62 -22.87 -3.72
CA GLN A 415 -19.32 -24.15 -3.73
C GLN A 415 -19.16 -24.93 -5.03
N ARG A 416 -18.79 -24.25 -6.12
CA ARG A 416 -18.47 -24.82 -7.46
C ARG A 416 -19.64 -25.50 -8.18
N ASP A 417 -20.86 -25.32 -7.75
CA ASP A 417 -22.08 -25.83 -8.39
C ASP A 417 -22.91 -24.73 -9.07
N CYS A 418 -22.31 -23.59 -9.35
CA CYS A 418 -22.93 -22.42 -9.95
C CYS A 418 -22.28 -22.03 -11.28
N ARG A 419 -23.03 -21.31 -12.14
CA ARG A 419 -22.56 -20.79 -13.40
C ARG A 419 -22.87 -19.31 -13.59
N LEU A 420 -21.88 -18.56 -14.10
CA LEU A 420 -22.02 -17.19 -14.59
C LEU A 420 -21.94 -17.15 -16.13
N PRO A 421 -22.57 -16.17 -16.79
CA PRO A 421 -22.36 -15.93 -18.21
C PRO A 421 -20.92 -15.46 -18.48
N ILE A 422 -20.39 -15.77 -19.65
CA ILE A 422 -19.07 -15.29 -20.10
C ILE A 422 -19.20 -13.79 -20.39
N ASN A 423 -18.67 -12.95 -19.51
CA ASN A 423 -18.74 -11.50 -19.63
C ASN A 423 -17.54 -10.88 -18.88
N ASP A 424 -16.64 -10.21 -19.60
CA ASP A 424 -15.42 -9.63 -19.05
C ASP A 424 -15.69 -8.40 -18.16
N GLU A 425 -16.71 -7.60 -18.46
CA GLU A 425 -17.15 -6.48 -17.65
C GLU A 425 -17.66 -6.96 -16.29
N LEU A 426 -18.58 -7.93 -16.29
CA LEU A 426 -19.05 -8.58 -15.06
C LEU A 426 -17.90 -9.18 -14.24
N ALA A 427 -16.90 -9.82 -14.90
CA ALA A 427 -15.75 -10.36 -14.21
C ALA A 427 -14.93 -9.27 -13.50
N SER A 428 -14.71 -8.16 -14.18
CA SER A 428 -13.96 -7.02 -13.63
C SER A 428 -14.69 -6.36 -12.46
N GLU A 429 -16.00 -6.17 -12.57
CA GLU A 429 -16.83 -5.57 -11.53
C GLU A 429 -16.95 -6.48 -10.29
N LEU A 430 -17.12 -7.79 -10.47
CA LEU A 430 -17.16 -8.74 -9.36
C LEU A 430 -15.82 -8.85 -8.61
N ALA A 431 -14.70 -8.63 -9.28
CA ALA A 431 -13.37 -8.65 -8.66
C ALA A 431 -12.96 -7.30 -8.04
N ALA A 432 -13.66 -6.21 -8.34
CA ALA A 432 -13.30 -4.88 -7.90
C ALA A 432 -13.46 -4.61 -6.39
N PRO A 433 -14.50 -5.12 -5.69
CA PRO A 433 -14.68 -4.83 -4.26
C PRO A 433 -13.55 -5.37 -3.39
N LEU A 434 -13.01 -4.47 -2.57
CA LEU A 434 -12.00 -4.79 -1.56
C LEU A 434 -12.65 -4.82 -0.18
N TYR A 435 -12.12 -5.66 0.71
CA TYR A 435 -12.59 -5.68 2.10
C TYR A 435 -11.48 -5.26 3.07
N LYS A 436 -11.89 -4.69 4.20
CA LYS A 436 -11.02 -4.39 5.34
C LYS A 436 -11.64 -5.01 6.60
N TYR A 437 -10.79 -5.63 7.41
CA TYR A 437 -11.15 -6.09 8.75
C TYR A 437 -11.21 -4.93 9.74
#